data_86f1e51e7dfc108d39b336f3a8577913
#
_entry.id   86f1e51e7dfc108d39b336f3a8577913
#
_cell.length_a   1.000
_cell.length_b   1.000
_cell.length_c   1.000
_cell.angle_alpha   90.00
_cell.angle_beta   90.00
_cell.angle_gamma   90.00
#
_symmetry.space_group_name_H-M   'P 1'
#
loop_
_entity.id
_entity.type
_entity.pdbx_description
1 polymer ?
#
loop_
_entity_poly.entity_id
_entity_poly.type
_entity_poly.pdbx_seq_one_letter_code
_entity_poly.pdbx_strand_id
1 'polypeptide(L)'
;IAFQGMLDTIRRNYERFGFLPVETPVMEYADVLLTKSGGETERQVYFVQSTGSLEQGEKPELALRFDLTVPLARYVAEHERELSFPFRRYQIQRVYRGERAQRGRFREFYQCDIDVIGKDQLSVRYDAELPAVIHSVFRELAIGPFTIQLNNRKLIRGYFEGLGIADPARQMAVLREVDK
;
A
#
# COMPACT_ATOMS: atom_id res chain seq x y z
N ILE A 1 15.73 -20.39 -0.61
CA ILE A 1 16.31 -20.08 -1.94
C ILE A 1 15.22 -19.59 -2.89
N ALA A 2 14.14 -20.34 -3.11
CA ALA A 2 13.07 -19.93 -4.05
C ALA A 2 12.45 -18.54 -3.71
N PHE A 3 12.16 -18.28 -2.45
CA PHE A 3 11.59 -17.01 -2.00
C PHE A 3 12.53 -15.81 -2.27
N GLN A 4 13.82 -15.94 -2.01
CA GLN A 4 14.80 -14.89 -2.31
C GLN A 4 14.92 -14.65 -3.81
N GLY A 5 14.96 -15.72 -4.63
CA GLY A 5 14.96 -15.60 -6.08
C GLY A 5 13.73 -14.86 -6.62
N MET A 6 12.56 -15.08 -6.01
CA MET A 6 11.33 -14.33 -6.31
C MET A 6 11.48 -12.85 -6.01
N LEU A 7 11.98 -12.49 -4.81
CA LEU A 7 12.21 -11.10 -4.43
C LEU A 7 13.24 -10.41 -5.34
N ASP A 8 14.30 -11.12 -5.73
CA ASP A 8 15.32 -10.60 -6.65
C ASP A 8 14.75 -10.35 -8.05
N THR A 9 13.86 -11.22 -8.54
CA THR A 9 13.16 -11.01 -9.81
C THR A 9 12.25 -9.78 -9.74
N ILE A 10 11.49 -9.60 -8.66
CA ILE A 10 10.65 -8.42 -8.46
C ILE A 10 11.50 -7.16 -8.44
N ARG A 11 12.58 -7.14 -7.64
CA ARG A 11 13.49 -6.00 -7.52
C ARG A 11 14.06 -5.58 -8.87
N ARG A 12 14.65 -6.52 -9.62
CA ARG A 12 15.21 -6.23 -10.95
C ARG A 12 14.18 -5.65 -11.91
N ASN A 13 12.95 -6.16 -11.88
CA ASN A 13 11.89 -5.59 -12.70
C ASN A 13 11.59 -4.14 -12.31
N TYR A 14 11.42 -3.84 -11.02
CA TYR A 14 11.17 -2.48 -10.56
C TYR A 14 12.29 -1.52 -10.98
N GLU A 15 13.55 -1.91 -10.79
CA GLU A 15 14.72 -1.12 -11.18
C GLU A 15 14.79 -0.90 -12.69
N ARG A 16 14.44 -1.88 -13.53
CA ARG A 16 14.36 -1.74 -14.99
C ARG A 16 13.34 -0.68 -15.44
N PHE A 17 12.29 -0.48 -14.68
CA PHE A 17 11.31 0.59 -14.91
C PHE A 17 11.69 1.91 -14.23
N GLY A 18 12.89 2.02 -13.66
CA GLY A 18 13.40 3.24 -13.07
C GLY A 18 12.86 3.56 -11.68
N PHE A 19 12.37 2.57 -10.95
CA PHE A 19 12.02 2.75 -9.53
C PHE A 19 13.26 2.61 -8.66
N LEU A 20 13.40 3.49 -7.67
CA LEU A 20 14.50 3.50 -6.70
C LEU A 20 14.10 2.82 -5.39
N PRO A 21 15.01 2.10 -4.74
CA PRO A 21 14.73 1.47 -3.46
C PRO A 21 14.53 2.51 -2.35
N VAL A 22 13.51 2.30 -1.52
CA VAL A 22 13.29 3.04 -0.28
C VAL A 22 13.00 2.05 0.83
N GLU A 23 13.55 2.30 2.00
CA GLU A 23 13.23 1.60 3.23
C GLU A 23 12.74 2.58 4.30
N THR A 24 11.73 2.20 5.03
CA THR A 24 11.21 2.95 6.17
C THR A 24 11.26 2.08 7.43
N PRO A 25 11.29 2.67 8.62
CA PRO A 25 11.27 1.93 9.87
C PRO A 25 10.06 0.99 9.99
N VAL A 26 10.24 -0.14 10.66
CA VAL A 26 9.15 -1.10 10.97
C VAL A 26 8.17 -0.50 11.97
N MET A 27 8.70 0.22 12.96
CA MET A 27 7.92 0.93 13.97
C MET A 27 7.66 2.36 13.51
N GLU A 28 6.42 2.78 13.62
CA GLU A 28 5.95 4.12 13.31
C GLU A 28 5.20 4.69 14.52
N TYR A 29 5.06 6.00 14.58
CA TYR A 29 4.21 6.62 15.59
C TYR A 29 2.76 6.19 15.41
N ALA A 30 2.12 5.82 16.50
CA ALA A 30 0.75 5.31 16.50
C ALA A 30 -0.25 6.33 15.94
N ASP A 31 -0.10 7.60 16.26
CA ASP A 31 -0.92 8.69 15.75
C ASP A 31 -0.80 8.87 14.23
N VAL A 32 0.40 8.70 13.68
CA VAL A 32 0.63 8.75 12.23
C VAL A 32 -0.13 7.63 11.51
N LEU A 33 -0.05 6.41 12.03
CA LEU A 33 -0.75 5.25 11.44
C LEU A 33 -2.27 5.37 11.57
N LEU A 34 -2.77 5.97 12.64
CA LEU A 34 -4.20 6.07 12.95
C LEU A 34 -4.88 7.29 12.34
N THR A 35 -4.13 8.30 11.86
CA THR A 35 -4.67 9.58 11.36
C THR A 35 -5.72 9.42 10.25
N LYS A 36 -5.67 8.36 9.44
CA LYS A 36 -6.63 8.09 8.35
C LYS A 36 -7.38 6.77 8.49
N SER A 37 -7.21 6.05 9.59
CA SER A 37 -7.85 4.78 9.79
C SER A 37 -9.31 4.99 10.23
N GLY A 38 -10.25 4.62 9.36
CA GLY A 38 -11.64 4.40 9.81
C GLY A 38 -11.71 3.06 10.56
N GLY A 39 -12.36 3.02 11.67
CA GLY A 39 -12.61 1.97 12.65
C GLY A 39 -12.19 0.50 12.45
N GLU A 40 -12.08 0.01 11.22
CA GLU A 40 -11.59 -1.35 10.94
C GLU A 40 -10.06 -1.45 11.00
N THR A 41 -9.34 -0.44 10.49
CA THR A 41 -7.87 -0.43 10.47
C THR A 41 -7.29 -0.31 11.87
N GLU A 42 -7.94 0.43 12.77
CA GLU A 42 -7.52 0.56 14.18
C GLU A 42 -7.48 -0.77 14.90
N ARG A 43 -8.38 -1.71 14.54
CA ARG A 43 -8.43 -3.06 15.13
C ARG A 43 -7.34 -3.99 14.62
N GLN A 44 -6.59 -3.58 13.60
CA GLN A 44 -5.56 -4.39 12.96
C GLN A 44 -4.14 -3.94 13.31
N VAL A 45 -3.98 -2.84 14.02
CA VAL A 45 -2.67 -2.29 14.39
C VAL A 45 -2.10 -3.02 15.60
N TYR A 46 -0.83 -3.40 15.52
CA TYR A 46 -0.07 -3.89 16.67
C TYR A 46 0.67 -2.73 17.33
N PHE A 47 0.34 -2.44 18.57
CA PHE A 47 1.08 -1.47 19.36
C PHE A 47 2.38 -2.08 19.93
N VAL A 48 3.42 -1.26 19.99
CA VAL A 48 4.72 -1.61 20.55
C VAL A 48 4.96 -0.75 21.78
N GLN A 49 5.30 -1.41 22.87
CA GLN A 49 5.57 -0.75 24.15
C GLN A 49 6.73 -1.42 24.85
N SER A 50 7.62 -0.63 25.46
CA SER A 50 8.67 -1.18 26.30
C SER A 50 8.07 -1.74 27.59
N THR A 51 8.75 -2.70 28.20
CA THR A 51 8.31 -3.25 29.50
C THR A 51 8.23 -2.17 30.59
N GLY A 52 9.17 -1.22 30.59
CA GLY A 52 9.16 -0.11 31.55
C GLY A 52 7.94 0.80 31.40
N SER A 53 7.58 1.20 30.18
CA SER A 53 6.38 1.99 29.91
C SER A 53 5.09 1.22 30.26
N LEU A 54 5.08 -0.08 29.99
CA LEU A 54 3.94 -0.93 30.34
C LEU A 54 3.73 -1.01 31.85
N GLU A 55 4.79 -1.16 32.63
CA GLU A 55 4.73 -1.18 34.10
C GLU A 55 4.27 0.16 34.70
N GLN A 56 4.57 1.26 34.02
CA GLN A 56 4.13 2.61 34.40
C GLN A 56 2.69 2.94 33.95
N GLY A 57 2.05 2.03 33.21
CA GLY A 57 0.69 2.22 32.70
C GLY A 57 0.58 3.28 31.61
N GLU A 58 1.67 3.60 30.93
CA GLU A 58 1.68 4.55 29.82
C GLU A 58 0.96 3.98 28.60
N LYS A 59 0.48 4.87 27.75
CA LYS A 59 -0.09 4.48 26.46
C LYS A 59 1.03 4.21 25.45
N PRO A 60 0.87 3.21 24.56
CA PRO A 60 1.86 2.95 23.52
C PRO A 60 1.91 4.11 22.52
N GLU A 61 3.10 4.66 22.32
CA GLU A 61 3.36 5.72 21.34
C GLU A 61 3.74 5.16 19.97
N LEU A 62 4.22 3.90 19.94
CA LEU A 62 4.69 3.24 18.73
C LEU A 62 3.77 2.09 18.34
N ALA A 63 3.74 1.81 17.04
CA ALA A 63 3.01 0.68 16.48
C ALA A 63 3.78 0.08 15.30
N LEU A 64 3.52 -1.18 14.99
CA LEU A 64 4.04 -1.81 13.79
C LEU A 64 3.25 -1.33 12.57
N ARG A 65 3.95 -0.97 11.50
CA ARG A 65 3.33 -0.58 10.25
C ARG A 65 2.45 -1.70 9.68
N PHE A 66 1.27 -1.38 9.22
CA PHE A 66 0.34 -2.32 8.59
C PHE A 66 0.34 -2.24 7.06
N ASP A 67 0.97 -1.21 6.49
CA ASP A 67 1.26 -1.00 5.08
C ASP A 67 2.59 -0.28 4.89
N LEU A 68 2.97 -0.01 3.65
CA LEU A 68 4.15 0.76 3.30
C LEU A 68 3.80 2.18 2.81
N THR A 69 2.52 2.48 2.63
CA THR A 69 2.04 3.75 2.07
C THR A 69 2.08 4.88 3.10
N VAL A 70 1.62 4.62 4.33
CA VAL A 70 1.61 5.65 5.39
C VAL A 70 3.04 6.05 5.79
N PRO A 71 3.97 5.12 6.07
CA PRO A 71 5.38 5.47 6.30
C PRO A 71 6.03 6.21 5.12
N LEU A 72 5.68 5.85 3.88
CA LEU A 72 6.14 6.56 2.70
C LEU A 72 5.63 8.01 2.66
N ALA A 73 4.36 8.22 2.95
CA ALA A 73 3.78 9.57 2.96
C ALA A 73 4.52 10.49 3.95
N ARG A 74 4.85 9.96 5.15
CA ARG A 74 5.66 10.68 6.12
C ARG A 74 7.08 10.95 5.60
N TYR A 75 7.74 9.92 5.06
CA TYR A 75 9.08 10.07 4.47
C TYR A 75 9.12 11.16 3.39
N VAL A 76 8.15 11.16 2.48
CA VAL A 76 8.08 12.18 1.41
C VAL A 76 7.82 13.58 1.98
N ALA A 77 6.97 13.71 2.99
CA ALA A 77 6.72 14.99 3.63
C ALA A 77 7.96 15.55 4.34
N GLU A 78 8.74 14.69 5.00
CA GLU A 78 9.99 15.07 5.67
C GLU A 78 11.10 15.47 4.69
N HIS A 79 11.18 14.79 3.54
CA HIS A 79 12.26 14.95 2.56
C HIS A 79 11.84 15.66 1.26
N GLU A 80 10.67 16.32 1.23
CA GLU A 80 10.12 16.94 0.02
C GLU A 80 11.12 17.82 -0.72
N ARG A 81 11.97 18.54 0.02
CA ARG A 81 12.95 19.47 -0.55
C ARG A 81 14.16 18.78 -1.18
N GLU A 82 14.40 17.53 -0.81
CA GLU A 82 15.55 16.72 -1.25
C GLU A 82 15.17 15.77 -2.40
N LEU A 83 13.87 15.48 -2.55
CA LEU A 83 13.35 14.54 -3.53
C LEU A 83 13.15 15.22 -4.90
N SER A 84 13.49 14.49 -5.95
CA SER A 84 13.16 14.86 -7.33
C SER A 84 11.80 14.29 -7.73
N PHE A 85 10.90 15.11 -8.25
CA PHE A 85 9.58 14.70 -8.70
C PHE A 85 9.47 14.63 -10.23
N PRO A 86 8.73 13.66 -10.80
CA PRO A 86 7.99 12.61 -10.09
C PRO A 86 8.92 11.64 -9.37
N PHE A 87 8.69 11.43 -8.08
CA PHE A 87 9.46 10.50 -7.28
C PHE A 87 8.95 9.08 -7.51
N ARG A 88 9.82 8.22 -8.00
CA ARG A 88 9.53 6.82 -8.37
C ARG A 88 10.26 5.92 -7.41
N ARG A 89 9.52 5.24 -6.55
CA ARG A 89 10.13 4.37 -5.54
C ARG A 89 9.56 2.95 -5.59
N TYR A 90 10.35 1.98 -5.16
CA TYR A 90 9.85 0.70 -4.74
C TYR A 90 10.26 0.38 -3.30
N GLN A 91 9.48 -0.47 -2.65
CA GLN A 91 9.77 -0.93 -1.29
C GLN A 91 9.33 -2.39 -1.17
N ILE A 92 10.26 -3.25 -0.69
CA ILE A 92 10.02 -4.67 -0.48
C ILE A 92 10.31 -4.95 0.99
N GLN A 93 9.30 -4.85 1.83
CA GLN A 93 9.46 -4.98 3.28
C GLN A 93 8.24 -5.67 3.92
N ARG A 94 8.42 -6.13 5.15
CA ARG A 94 7.35 -6.73 5.94
C ARG A 94 6.38 -5.69 6.47
N VAL A 95 5.11 -6.10 6.54
CA VAL A 95 4.02 -5.38 7.19
C VAL A 95 3.30 -6.31 8.16
N TYR A 96 2.55 -5.73 9.09
CA TYR A 96 1.97 -6.44 10.23
C TYR A 96 0.50 -6.07 10.37
N ARG A 97 -0.39 -7.08 10.26
CA ARG A 97 -1.83 -6.88 10.37
C ARG A 97 -2.41 -7.83 11.41
N GLY A 98 -3.09 -7.26 12.40
CA GLY A 98 -3.77 -7.99 13.47
C GLY A 98 -5.05 -8.71 13.04
N GLU A 99 -5.20 -8.98 11.75
CA GLU A 99 -6.35 -9.71 11.21
C GLU A 99 -6.45 -11.12 11.77
N ARG A 100 -7.65 -11.67 11.69
CA ARG A 100 -7.88 -13.08 12.04
C ARG A 100 -7.13 -13.94 11.02
N ALA A 101 -6.19 -14.75 11.53
CA ALA A 101 -5.38 -15.63 10.68
C ALA A 101 -6.28 -16.60 9.91
N GLN A 102 -6.09 -16.65 8.59
CA GLN A 102 -6.80 -17.54 7.66
C GLN A 102 -5.79 -18.12 6.67
N ARG A 103 -6.20 -19.16 5.93
CA ARG A 103 -5.37 -19.71 4.87
C ARG A 103 -5.05 -18.64 3.83
N GLY A 104 -3.77 -18.38 3.61
CA GLY A 104 -3.29 -17.33 2.69
C GLY A 104 -3.29 -15.90 3.27
N ARG A 105 -3.73 -15.70 4.53
CA ARG A 105 -3.63 -14.42 5.24
C ARG A 105 -2.77 -14.57 6.48
N PHE A 106 -1.61 -13.94 6.44
CA PHE A 106 -0.64 -13.95 7.53
C PHE A 106 -0.67 -12.62 8.28
N ARG A 107 -0.31 -12.66 9.55
CA ARG A 107 -0.18 -11.45 10.37
C ARG A 107 1.11 -10.67 10.11
N GLU A 108 2.11 -11.35 9.56
CA GLU A 108 3.36 -10.78 9.05
C GLU A 108 3.56 -11.30 7.62
N PHE A 109 3.74 -10.40 6.66
CA PHE A 109 3.98 -10.75 5.26
C PHE A 109 4.74 -9.63 4.54
N TYR A 110 5.33 -9.97 3.39
CA TYR A 110 5.99 -8.98 2.54
C TYR A 110 4.99 -8.27 1.65
N GLN A 111 5.09 -6.95 1.60
CA GLN A 111 4.55 -6.14 0.51
C GLN A 111 5.69 -5.78 -0.45
N CYS A 112 5.38 -5.75 -1.73
CA CYS A 112 6.28 -5.37 -2.81
C CYS A 112 5.61 -4.20 -3.54
N ASP A 113 5.79 -3.01 -3.03
CA ASP A 113 5.07 -1.82 -3.48
C ASP A 113 5.91 -1.00 -4.45
N ILE A 114 5.25 -0.42 -5.43
CA ILE A 114 5.79 0.61 -6.32
C ILE A 114 4.88 1.81 -6.30
N ASP A 115 5.45 3.00 -6.22
CA ASP A 115 4.71 4.25 -6.24
C ASP A 115 5.38 5.28 -7.14
N VAL A 116 4.55 6.11 -7.76
CA VAL A 116 4.97 7.33 -8.44
C VAL A 116 4.28 8.49 -7.76
N ILE A 117 5.06 9.39 -7.18
CA ILE A 117 4.56 10.54 -6.45
C ILE A 117 4.88 11.79 -7.26
N GLY A 118 3.85 12.55 -7.62
CA GLY A 118 3.98 13.85 -8.25
C GLY A 118 3.89 14.98 -7.24
N LYS A 119 4.50 16.11 -7.56
CA LYS A 119 4.28 17.39 -6.91
C LYS A 119 3.38 18.21 -7.83
N ASP A 120 2.30 18.78 -7.29
CA ASP A 120 1.28 19.55 -8.00
C ASP A 120 0.46 18.75 -9.03
N GLN A 121 1.11 18.03 -9.93
CA GLN A 121 0.45 17.22 -10.96
C GLN A 121 1.12 15.87 -11.12
N LEU A 122 0.31 14.86 -11.44
CA LEU A 122 0.77 13.53 -11.82
C LEU A 122 0.04 13.09 -13.09
N SER A 123 0.81 12.71 -14.12
CA SER A 123 0.26 12.25 -15.39
C SER A 123 -0.51 10.93 -15.21
N VAL A 124 -1.70 10.83 -15.79
CA VAL A 124 -2.49 9.59 -15.84
C VAL A 124 -1.75 8.43 -16.54
N ARG A 125 -0.69 8.71 -17.30
CA ARG A 125 0.14 7.69 -17.94
C ARG A 125 0.78 6.73 -16.92
N TYR A 126 1.04 7.20 -15.70
CA TYR A 126 1.58 6.34 -14.64
C TYR A 126 0.57 5.27 -14.19
N ASP A 127 -0.74 5.55 -14.25
CA ASP A 127 -1.77 4.54 -13.99
C ASP A 127 -1.73 3.39 -15.00
N ALA A 128 -1.32 3.66 -16.24
CA ALA A 128 -1.15 2.65 -17.28
C ALA A 128 0.20 1.91 -17.16
N GLU A 129 1.24 2.57 -16.64
CA GLU A 129 2.56 1.97 -16.46
C GLU A 129 2.57 0.89 -15.36
N LEU A 130 1.88 1.12 -14.23
CA LEU A 130 1.88 0.18 -13.12
C LEU A 130 1.42 -1.24 -13.51
N PRO A 131 0.32 -1.44 -14.24
CA PRO A 131 -0.06 -2.76 -14.77
C PRO A 131 1.00 -3.38 -15.67
N ALA A 132 1.73 -2.58 -16.46
CA ALA A 132 2.80 -3.09 -17.32
C ALA A 132 3.98 -3.61 -16.49
N VAL A 133 4.34 -2.93 -15.39
CA VAL A 133 5.33 -3.40 -14.42
C VAL A 133 4.89 -4.73 -13.80
N ILE A 134 3.65 -4.82 -13.31
CA ILE A 134 3.09 -6.04 -12.72
C ILE A 134 3.11 -7.18 -13.73
N HIS A 135 2.71 -6.92 -14.99
CA HIS A 135 2.74 -7.90 -16.06
C HIS A 135 4.18 -8.42 -16.29
N SER A 136 5.18 -7.54 -16.35
CA SER A 136 6.58 -7.91 -16.51
C SER A 136 7.07 -8.82 -15.39
N VAL A 137 6.75 -8.46 -14.13
CA VAL A 137 7.08 -9.27 -12.94
C VAL A 137 6.46 -10.67 -13.03
N PHE A 138 5.17 -10.77 -13.29
CA PHE A 138 4.46 -12.05 -13.31
C PHE A 138 4.91 -12.95 -14.47
N ARG A 139 5.23 -12.37 -15.61
CA ARG A 139 5.83 -13.13 -16.72
C ARG A 139 7.17 -13.72 -16.36
N GLU A 140 8.07 -12.93 -15.75
CA GLU A 140 9.41 -13.39 -15.37
C GLU A 140 9.37 -14.40 -14.21
N LEU A 141 8.40 -14.28 -13.29
CA LEU A 141 8.14 -15.25 -12.23
C LEU A 141 7.54 -16.59 -12.74
N ALA A 142 7.07 -16.61 -13.97
CA ALA A 142 6.45 -17.79 -14.60
C ALA A 142 5.33 -18.41 -13.75
N ILE A 143 4.47 -17.57 -13.16
CA ILE A 143 3.37 -18.02 -12.27
C ILE A 143 2.24 -18.74 -13.01
N GLY A 144 2.32 -18.88 -14.33
CA GLY A 144 1.29 -19.45 -15.18
C GLY A 144 0.40 -18.38 -15.83
N PRO A 145 -0.72 -18.78 -16.44
CA PRO A 145 -1.68 -17.83 -17.02
C PRO A 145 -2.28 -16.92 -15.95
N PHE A 146 -2.35 -15.61 -16.22
CA PHE A 146 -2.96 -14.63 -15.34
C PHE A 146 -3.69 -13.56 -16.14
N THR A 147 -4.62 -12.88 -15.47
CA THR A 147 -5.35 -11.73 -16.03
C THR A 147 -5.22 -10.55 -15.07
N ILE A 148 -4.84 -9.39 -15.61
CA ILE A 148 -4.83 -8.14 -14.87
C ILE A 148 -6.18 -7.45 -15.09
N GLN A 149 -6.97 -7.34 -14.03
CA GLN A 149 -8.24 -6.62 -14.06
C GLN A 149 -8.00 -5.17 -13.63
N LEU A 150 -8.45 -4.25 -14.47
CA LEU A 150 -8.31 -2.81 -14.23
C LEU A 150 -9.69 -2.19 -14.08
N ASN A 151 -9.76 -1.20 -13.20
CA ASN A 151 -10.95 -0.40 -13.01
C ASN A 151 -10.58 1.07 -12.82
N ASN A 152 -11.51 1.96 -13.15
CA ASN A 152 -11.36 3.39 -12.93
C ASN A 152 -12.61 3.94 -12.25
N ARG A 153 -12.42 4.63 -11.13
CA ARG A 153 -13.53 5.21 -10.36
C ARG A 153 -14.39 6.18 -11.16
N LYS A 154 -13.83 6.87 -12.17
CA LYS A 154 -14.59 7.75 -13.05
C LYS A 154 -15.58 6.96 -13.93
N LEU A 155 -15.17 5.78 -14.42
CA LEU A 155 -16.07 4.90 -15.19
C LEU A 155 -17.22 4.41 -14.33
N ILE A 156 -16.93 3.93 -13.12
CA ILE A 156 -17.95 3.45 -12.17
C ILE A 156 -18.91 4.60 -11.81
N ARG A 157 -18.37 5.78 -11.54
CA ARG A 157 -19.18 6.96 -11.22
C ARG A 157 -20.11 7.32 -12.37
N GLY A 158 -19.58 7.42 -13.58
CA GLY A 158 -20.38 7.70 -14.78
C GLY A 158 -21.46 6.63 -15.02
N TYR A 159 -21.15 5.37 -14.76
CA TYR A 159 -22.13 4.28 -14.84
C TYR A 159 -23.26 4.45 -13.82
N PHE A 160 -22.97 4.76 -12.57
CA PHE A 160 -23.98 5.03 -11.54
C PHE A 160 -24.82 6.27 -11.86
N GLU A 161 -24.20 7.34 -12.34
CA GLU A 161 -24.91 8.54 -12.79
C GLU A 161 -25.88 8.21 -13.94
N GLY A 162 -25.46 7.36 -14.89
CA GLY A 162 -26.31 6.86 -15.97
C GLY A 162 -27.50 6.00 -15.50
N LEU A 163 -27.37 5.35 -14.35
CA LEU A 163 -28.46 4.61 -13.66
C LEU A 163 -29.31 5.50 -12.75
N GLY A 164 -29.10 6.83 -12.74
CA GLY A 164 -29.81 7.76 -11.87
C GLY A 164 -29.36 7.78 -10.42
N ILE A 165 -28.20 7.15 -10.11
CA ILE A 165 -27.60 7.15 -8.77
C ILE A 165 -26.52 8.25 -8.74
N ALA A 166 -26.93 9.51 -8.59
CA ALA A 166 -26.03 10.65 -8.56
C ALA A 166 -25.44 10.96 -7.17
N ASP A 167 -26.12 10.52 -6.11
CA ASP A 167 -25.67 10.74 -4.73
C ASP A 167 -24.41 9.93 -4.40
N PRO A 168 -23.27 10.57 -4.04
CA PRO A 168 -22.02 9.89 -3.70
C PRO A 168 -22.15 8.90 -2.52
N ALA A 169 -22.99 9.19 -1.53
CA ALA A 169 -23.18 8.30 -0.38
C ALA A 169 -23.87 7.00 -0.80
N ARG A 170 -24.85 7.08 -1.70
CA ARG A 170 -25.53 5.91 -2.27
C ARG A 170 -24.57 5.11 -3.16
N GLN A 171 -23.75 5.77 -3.98
CA GLN A 171 -22.72 5.12 -4.80
C GLN A 171 -21.75 4.33 -3.92
N MET A 172 -21.27 4.93 -2.83
CA MET A 172 -20.37 4.26 -1.88
C MET A 172 -21.04 3.09 -1.15
N ALA A 173 -22.33 3.20 -0.82
CA ALA A 173 -23.07 2.10 -0.21
C ALA A 173 -23.17 0.89 -1.16
N VAL A 174 -23.49 1.13 -2.43
CA VAL A 174 -23.54 0.08 -3.46
C VAL A 174 -22.18 -0.56 -3.66
N LEU A 175 -21.11 0.23 -3.75
CA LEU A 175 -19.74 -0.29 -3.91
C LEU A 175 -19.32 -1.20 -2.74
N ARG A 176 -19.69 -0.87 -1.50
CA ARG A 176 -19.42 -1.71 -0.33
C ARG A 176 -20.13 -3.07 -0.40
N GLU A 177 -21.31 -3.13 -1.02
CA GLU A 177 -22.03 -4.40 -1.19
C GLU A 177 -21.43 -5.24 -2.32
N VAL A 178 -20.91 -4.61 -3.37
CA VAL A 178 -20.25 -5.30 -4.49
C VAL A 178 -18.88 -5.86 -4.08
N ASP A 179 -18.22 -5.24 -3.11
CA ASP A 179 -16.87 -5.58 -2.63
C ASP A 179 -16.85 -6.71 -1.58
N LYS A 180 -18.04 -7.21 -1.18
CA LYS A 180 -18.21 -8.35 -0.24
C LYS A 180 -18.16 -9.69 -0.94
#